data_c5bd3b195b9a7eb0a11178b3c48b86bc
#
_entry.id   c5bd3b195b9a7eb0a11178b3c48b86bc
#
_cell.length_a   1.000
_cell.length_b   1.000
_cell.length_c   1.000
_cell.angle_alpha   90.00
_cell.angle_beta   90.00
_cell.angle_gamma   90.00
#
_symmetry.space_group_name_H-M   'P 1'
#
loop_
_entity.id
_entity.type
_entity.pdbx_description
1 polymer ?
#
loop_
_entity_poly.entity_id
_entity_poly.type
_entity_poly.pdbx_seq_one_letter_code
_entity_poly.pdbx_strand_id
1 'polypeptide(L)'
;KALYKIAYYFIPLILAILVNQVYFSKKGADAVSRAATISINTSDDSISKRLRYYEDVISHMSMNPILGTGLGNWKLKSIDYDSADINGYVVPYHAHSDFIQLGAELGIIGFLLYLSIFLWAVYYVYVLIRFSDIKIDEKIFLFLLLTALGIYSVDANLNFPIARPQVLVVWAMIMALITGFYQNYIGLKLFLSLHL
;
A
#
# COMPACT_ATOMS: atom_id res chain seq x y z
N LYS A 1 12.38 30.85 5.06
CA LYS A 1 13.41 29.76 5.08
C LYS A 1 12.79 28.34 5.01
N ALA A 2 11.60 28.08 5.55
CA ALA A 2 10.96 26.75 5.46
C ALA A 2 10.35 26.47 4.07
N LEU A 3 9.80 27.48 3.41
CA LEU A 3 9.06 27.30 2.15
C LEU A 3 9.94 26.80 0.99
N TYR A 4 11.18 27.29 0.86
CA TYR A 4 12.07 26.81 -0.19
C TYR A 4 12.56 25.37 0.05
N LYS A 5 12.70 24.97 1.31
CA LYS A 5 13.04 23.58 1.63
C LYS A 5 11.91 22.62 1.25
N ILE A 6 10.68 22.99 1.52
CA ILE A 6 9.50 22.23 1.07
C ILE A 6 9.48 22.15 -0.45
N ALA A 7 9.67 23.29 -1.15
CA ALA A 7 9.72 23.29 -2.60
C ALA A 7 10.80 22.35 -3.18
N TYR A 8 11.96 22.26 -2.53
CA TYR A 8 13.05 21.37 -2.94
C TYR A 8 12.64 19.89 -2.96
N TYR A 9 11.84 19.46 -1.98
CA TYR A 9 11.35 18.06 -1.94
C TYR A 9 10.30 17.75 -3.02
N PHE A 10 9.63 18.77 -3.58
CA PHE A 10 8.70 18.59 -4.69
C PHE A 10 9.37 18.54 -6.08
N ILE A 11 10.65 18.92 -6.19
CA ILE A 11 11.37 18.87 -7.47
C ILE A 11 11.35 17.47 -8.10
N PRO A 12 11.68 16.37 -7.40
CA PRO A 12 11.61 15.03 -7.97
C PRO A 12 10.21 14.65 -8.45
N LEU A 13 9.18 15.04 -7.70
CA LEU A 13 7.78 14.80 -8.07
C LEU A 13 7.40 15.54 -9.35
N ILE A 14 7.75 16.82 -9.44
CA ILE A 14 7.50 17.64 -10.64
C ILE A 14 8.24 17.07 -11.84
N LEU A 15 9.52 16.69 -11.66
CA LEU A 15 10.31 16.06 -12.72
C LEU A 15 9.69 14.73 -13.16
N ALA A 16 9.22 13.89 -12.23
CA ALA A 16 8.56 12.64 -12.55
C ALA A 16 7.28 12.86 -13.37
N ILE A 17 6.47 13.85 -13.01
CA ILE A 17 5.25 14.23 -13.76
C ILE A 17 5.63 14.74 -15.16
N LEU A 18 6.64 15.61 -15.27
CA LEU A 18 7.09 16.12 -16.56
C LEU A 18 7.64 15.03 -17.48
N VAL A 19 8.48 14.13 -16.93
CA VAL A 19 9.01 12.99 -17.68
C VAL A 19 7.87 12.08 -18.13
N ASN A 20 6.91 11.79 -17.25
CA ASN A 20 5.74 10.99 -17.59
C ASN A 20 4.95 11.63 -18.73
N GLN A 21 4.67 12.95 -18.62
CA GLN A 21 3.93 13.70 -19.62
C GLN A 21 4.65 13.70 -20.98
N VAL A 22 5.97 13.93 -21.00
CA VAL A 22 6.74 13.99 -22.25
C VAL A 22 6.90 12.60 -22.88
N TYR A 23 7.13 11.55 -22.09
CA TYR A 23 7.45 10.22 -22.59
C TYR A 23 6.22 9.40 -22.98
N PHE A 24 5.13 9.53 -22.22
CA PHE A 24 3.92 8.72 -22.39
C PHE A 24 2.75 9.42 -23.07
N SER A 25 2.76 10.76 -23.15
CA SER A 25 1.71 11.55 -23.84
C SER A 25 1.50 11.10 -25.30
N LYS A 26 2.60 10.84 -26.02
CA LYS A 26 2.55 10.36 -27.41
C LYS A 26 1.90 8.97 -27.59
N LYS A 27 1.75 8.21 -26.51
CA LYS A 27 1.16 6.85 -26.52
C LYS A 27 -0.26 6.83 -25.94
N GLY A 28 -0.85 7.98 -25.59
CA GLY A 28 -2.16 8.05 -24.91
C GLY A 28 -2.18 7.40 -23.52
N ALA A 29 -1.00 7.19 -22.93
CA ALA A 29 -0.82 6.45 -21.67
C ALA A 29 -0.32 7.37 -20.55
N ASP A 30 -0.43 8.69 -20.71
CA ASP A 30 -0.02 9.66 -19.70
C ASP A 30 -0.95 9.62 -18.47
N ALA A 31 -0.35 9.83 -17.29
CA ALA A 31 -1.05 9.74 -16.01
C ALA A 31 -2.21 10.75 -15.89
N VAL A 32 -2.10 11.89 -16.54
CA VAL A 32 -3.12 12.97 -16.47
C VAL A 32 -4.36 12.58 -17.27
N SER A 33 -4.21 12.09 -18.51
CA SER A 33 -5.36 11.62 -19.30
C SER A 33 -6.01 10.40 -18.68
N ARG A 34 -5.23 9.48 -18.08
CA ARG A 34 -5.78 8.34 -17.32
C ARG A 34 -6.53 8.81 -16.07
N ALA A 35 -6.00 9.77 -15.32
CA ALA A 35 -6.68 10.33 -14.16
C ALA A 35 -8.01 10.99 -14.55
N ALA A 36 -8.07 11.67 -15.70
CA ALA A 36 -9.29 12.30 -16.21
C ALA A 36 -10.36 11.28 -16.67
N THR A 37 -9.96 10.05 -17.00
CA THR A 37 -10.89 8.95 -17.37
C THR A 37 -11.37 8.13 -16.19
N ILE A 38 -10.83 8.35 -14.98
CA ILE A 38 -11.31 7.67 -13.77
C ILE A 38 -12.71 8.19 -13.44
N SER A 39 -13.74 7.41 -13.78
CA SER A 39 -15.09 7.64 -13.32
C SER A 39 -15.38 6.67 -12.17
N ILE A 40 -15.87 7.20 -11.03
CA ILE A 40 -16.34 6.39 -9.90
C ILE A 40 -17.79 5.94 -10.21
N ASN A 41 -18.01 5.41 -11.38
CA ASN A 41 -19.33 4.94 -11.76
C ASN A 41 -19.33 3.40 -11.74
N THR A 42 -20.29 2.79 -11.04
CA THR A 42 -20.48 1.33 -10.99
C THR A 42 -20.77 0.70 -12.35
N SER A 43 -21.05 1.51 -13.37
CA SER A 43 -21.15 1.07 -14.77
C SER A 43 -19.78 0.84 -15.43
N ASP A 44 -18.66 1.21 -14.77
CA ASP A 44 -17.31 0.90 -15.24
C ASP A 44 -17.05 -0.60 -15.03
N ASP A 45 -16.82 -1.33 -16.11
CA ASP A 45 -16.58 -2.76 -16.11
C ASP A 45 -15.40 -3.16 -15.19
N SER A 46 -14.41 -2.28 -15.02
CA SER A 46 -13.26 -2.50 -14.13
C SER A 46 -13.65 -2.43 -12.64
N ILE A 47 -14.55 -1.53 -12.27
CA ILE A 47 -15.01 -1.39 -10.88
C ILE A 47 -15.96 -2.55 -10.53
N SER A 48 -16.90 -2.86 -11.41
CA SER A 48 -17.87 -3.96 -11.19
C SER A 48 -17.16 -5.31 -11.06
N LYS A 49 -16.10 -5.57 -11.85
CA LYS A 49 -15.26 -6.77 -11.71
C LYS A 49 -14.55 -6.84 -10.36
N ARG A 50 -13.96 -5.72 -9.89
CA ARG A 50 -13.30 -5.71 -8.56
C ARG A 50 -14.28 -5.95 -7.42
N LEU A 51 -15.48 -5.36 -7.48
CA LEU A 51 -16.50 -5.57 -6.46
C LEU A 51 -16.90 -7.05 -6.40
N ARG A 52 -17.08 -7.69 -7.56
CA ARG A 52 -17.37 -9.12 -7.63
C ARG A 52 -16.23 -9.96 -7.04
N TYR A 53 -14.97 -9.67 -7.37
CA TYR A 53 -13.83 -10.36 -6.76
C TYR A 53 -13.80 -10.19 -5.24
N TYR A 54 -14.18 -9.03 -4.73
CA TYR A 54 -14.24 -8.80 -3.28
C TYR A 54 -15.35 -9.61 -2.64
N GLU A 55 -16.52 -9.72 -3.27
CA GLU A 55 -17.62 -10.56 -2.81
C GLU A 55 -17.21 -12.04 -2.76
N ASP A 56 -16.55 -12.54 -3.80
CA ASP A 56 -16.05 -13.91 -3.88
C ASP A 56 -15.03 -14.21 -2.78
N VAL A 57 -14.06 -13.31 -2.57
CA VAL A 57 -13.05 -13.44 -1.52
C VAL A 57 -13.67 -13.41 -0.13
N ILE A 58 -14.62 -12.50 0.13
CA ILE A 58 -15.32 -12.41 1.42
C ILE A 58 -16.15 -13.66 1.66
N SER A 59 -16.84 -14.17 0.63
CA SER A 59 -17.57 -15.43 0.70
C SER A 59 -16.62 -16.59 1.08
N HIS A 60 -15.45 -16.65 0.43
CA HIS A 60 -14.44 -17.65 0.75
C HIS A 60 -13.89 -17.53 2.19
N MET A 61 -13.60 -16.29 2.65
CA MET A 61 -13.18 -16.04 4.03
C MET A 61 -14.20 -16.55 5.06
N SER A 62 -15.49 -16.48 4.75
CA SER A 62 -16.54 -16.94 5.67
C SER A 62 -16.49 -18.44 5.97
N MET A 63 -15.90 -19.23 5.06
CA MET A 63 -15.73 -20.69 5.26
C MET A 63 -14.50 -21.05 6.09
N ASN A 64 -13.46 -20.19 6.07
CA ASN A 64 -12.21 -20.39 6.79
C ASN A 64 -11.74 -19.10 7.49
N PRO A 65 -12.54 -18.56 8.45
CA PRO A 65 -12.39 -17.16 8.88
C PRO A 65 -11.13 -16.91 9.72
N ILE A 66 -10.59 -17.89 10.41
CA ILE A 66 -9.49 -17.69 11.38
C ILE A 66 -8.12 -17.84 10.71
N LEU A 67 -7.89 -18.93 10.00
CA LEU A 67 -6.58 -19.31 9.45
C LEU A 67 -6.52 -19.23 7.92
N GLY A 68 -7.65 -19.00 7.26
CA GLY A 68 -7.73 -18.98 5.80
C GLY A 68 -7.41 -20.34 5.17
N THR A 69 -7.02 -20.31 3.91
CA THR A 69 -6.74 -21.53 3.11
C THR A 69 -5.27 -21.79 2.84
N GLY A 70 -4.39 -21.01 3.46
CA GLY A 70 -2.94 -21.07 3.27
C GLY A 70 -2.43 -20.01 2.28
N LEU A 71 -1.26 -19.46 2.58
CA LEU A 71 -0.62 -18.41 1.78
C LEU A 71 -0.41 -18.87 0.34
N GLY A 72 -0.77 -18.01 -0.61
CA GLY A 72 -0.64 -18.24 -2.05
C GLY A 72 -1.70 -19.18 -2.64
N ASN A 73 -2.68 -19.65 -1.85
CA ASN A 73 -3.70 -20.57 -2.33
C ASN A 73 -4.95 -19.88 -2.93
N TRP A 74 -5.10 -18.56 -2.75
CA TRP A 74 -6.21 -17.84 -3.36
C TRP A 74 -6.29 -18.06 -4.87
N LYS A 75 -5.15 -18.03 -5.57
CA LYS A 75 -5.08 -18.26 -7.02
C LYS A 75 -5.64 -19.62 -7.49
N LEU A 76 -5.68 -20.61 -6.59
CA LEU A 76 -6.28 -21.93 -6.88
C LEU A 76 -7.76 -21.92 -6.53
N LYS A 77 -8.13 -21.19 -5.48
CA LYS A 77 -9.50 -21.11 -4.98
C LYS A 77 -10.37 -20.13 -5.76
N SER A 78 -9.78 -19.09 -6.35
CA SER A 78 -10.50 -18.13 -7.19
C SER A 78 -11.24 -18.79 -8.36
N ILE A 79 -10.71 -19.92 -8.86
CA ILE A 79 -11.32 -20.68 -9.96
C ILE A 79 -12.73 -21.18 -9.59
N ASP A 80 -12.95 -21.52 -8.33
CA ASP A 80 -14.23 -22.06 -7.84
C ASP A 80 -15.35 -20.99 -7.84
N TYR A 81 -14.96 -19.70 -7.80
CA TYR A 81 -15.89 -18.56 -7.68
C TYR A 81 -16.13 -17.83 -8.99
N ASP A 82 -15.16 -17.78 -9.88
CA ASP A 82 -15.13 -16.86 -11.00
C ASP A 82 -15.25 -17.52 -12.37
N SER A 83 -16.27 -18.36 -12.53
CA SER A 83 -16.61 -18.96 -13.82
C SER A 83 -16.99 -17.94 -14.91
N ALA A 84 -17.47 -16.75 -14.50
CA ALA A 84 -17.90 -15.70 -15.43
C ALA A 84 -16.73 -14.94 -16.07
N ASP A 85 -15.58 -14.84 -15.36
CA ASP A 85 -14.39 -14.10 -15.84
C ASP A 85 -13.31 -15.03 -16.41
N ILE A 86 -13.47 -16.33 -16.30
CA ILE A 86 -12.61 -17.31 -16.97
C ILE A 86 -12.97 -17.29 -18.46
N ASN A 87 -12.15 -16.57 -19.22
CA ASN A 87 -12.30 -16.51 -20.67
C ASN A 87 -11.04 -17.11 -21.33
N GLY A 88 -11.16 -18.37 -21.75
CA GLY A 88 -10.04 -19.11 -22.31
C GLY A 88 -8.95 -19.41 -21.29
N TYR A 89 -7.75 -18.81 -21.45
CA TYR A 89 -6.60 -19.02 -20.56
C TYR A 89 -6.46 -17.95 -19.46
N VAL A 90 -7.39 -17.00 -19.38
CA VAL A 90 -7.31 -15.93 -18.39
C VAL A 90 -8.06 -16.34 -17.12
N VAL A 91 -7.31 -16.52 -16.04
CA VAL A 91 -7.86 -16.83 -14.71
C VAL A 91 -7.50 -15.67 -13.78
N PRO A 92 -8.44 -15.12 -13.01
CA PRO A 92 -8.14 -14.04 -12.06
C PRO A 92 -7.37 -14.56 -10.86
N TYR A 93 -6.04 -14.54 -10.92
CA TYR A 93 -5.17 -15.04 -9.85
C TYR A 93 -5.12 -14.16 -8.60
N HIS A 94 -5.55 -12.90 -8.70
CA HIS A 94 -5.47 -11.91 -7.63
C HIS A 94 -6.84 -11.32 -7.34
N ALA A 95 -7.08 -11.07 -6.04
CA ALA A 95 -8.29 -10.40 -5.56
C ALA A 95 -8.33 -8.89 -5.87
N HIS A 96 -7.28 -8.33 -6.46
CA HIS A 96 -7.08 -6.89 -6.66
C HIS A 96 -7.14 -6.07 -5.36
N SER A 97 -6.85 -6.70 -4.25
CA SER A 97 -6.57 -6.09 -2.95
C SER A 97 -5.71 -7.04 -2.13
N ASP A 98 -4.51 -6.62 -1.76
CA ASP A 98 -3.61 -7.41 -0.91
C ASP A 98 -4.23 -7.68 0.46
N PHE A 99 -4.96 -6.70 1.02
CA PHE A 99 -5.58 -6.85 2.33
C PHE A 99 -6.64 -7.96 2.33
N ILE A 100 -7.55 -7.93 1.36
CA ILE A 100 -8.63 -8.92 1.26
C ILE A 100 -8.06 -10.27 0.87
N GLN A 101 -7.09 -10.32 -0.05
CA GLN A 101 -6.46 -11.57 -0.47
C GLN A 101 -5.74 -12.25 0.70
N LEU A 102 -4.96 -11.51 1.50
CA LEU A 102 -4.33 -12.06 2.69
C LEU A 102 -5.35 -12.54 3.73
N GLY A 103 -6.51 -11.88 3.81
CA GLY A 103 -7.63 -12.36 4.61
C GLY A 103 -8.16 -13.72 4.14
N ALA A 104 -8.30 -13.95 2.84
CA ALA A 104 -8.69 -15.25 2.31
C ALA A 104 -7.64 -16.34 2.54
N GLU A 105 -6.36 -15.98 2.39
CA GLU A 105 -5.25 -16.92 2.49
C GLU A 105 -4.85 -17.25 3.93
N LEU A 106 -4.86 -16.26 4.84
CA LEU A 106 -4.39 -16.38 6.22
C LEU A 106 -5.48 -16.09 7.27
N GLY A 107 -6.72 -15.91 6.83
CA GLY A 107 -7.85 -15.56 7.69
C GLY A 107 -7.74 -14.16 8.28
N ILE A 108 -8.61 -13.90 9.27
CA ILE A 108 -8.64 -12.61 9.98
C ILE A 108 -7.31 -12.29 10.67
N ILE A 109 -6.58 -13.33 11.10
CA ILE A 109 -5.27 -13.15 11.74
C ILE A 109 -4.28 -12.54 10.73
N GLY A 110 -4.17 -13.07 9.52
CA GLY A 110 -3.29 -12.54 8.49
C GLY A 110 -3.68 -11.13 8.07
N PHE A 111 -4.98 -10.88 7.89
CA PHE A 111 -5.50 -9.53 7.60
C PHE A 111 -5.08 -8.52 8.68
N LEU A 112 -5.31 -8.84 9.96
CA LEU A 112 -4.99 -7.95 11.08
C LEU A 112 -3.47 -7.74 11.23
N LEU A 113 -2.67 -8.78 11.05
CA LEU A 113 -1.21 -8.66 11.08
C LEU A 113 -0.70 -7.77 9.96
N TYR A 114 -1.20 -7.93 8.73
CA TYR A 114 -0.81 -7.07 7.62
C TYR A 114 -1.23 -5.61 7.85
N LEU A 115 -2.46 -5.38 8.30
CA LEU A 115 -2.95 -4.04 8.66
C LEU A 115 -2.11 -3.42 9.77
N SER A 116 -1.72 -4.21 10.78
CA SER A 116 -0.94 -3.72 11.93
C SER A 116 0.41 -3.13 11.52
N ILE A 117 1.03 -3.61 10.45
CA ILE A 117 2.30 -3.07 9.95
C ILE A 117 2.14 -1.59 9.58
N PHE A 118 1.06 -1.22 8.89
CA PHE A 118 0.77 0.16 8.51
C PHE A 118 0.42 1.02 9.73
N LEU A 119 -0.39 0.48 10.65
CA LEU A 119 -0.76 1.18 11.87
C LEU A 119 0.45 1.46 12.77
N TRP A 120 1.40 0.51 12.87
CA TRP A 120 2.66 0.72 13.59
C TRP A 120 3.51 1.82 12.96
N ALA A 121 3.61 1.91 11.64
CA ALA A 121 4.34 2.98 10.98
C ALA A 121 3.72 4.36 11.29
N VAL A 122 2.40 4.48 11.22
CA VAL A 122 1.66 5.70 11.59
C VAL A 122 1.89 6.06 13.06
N TYR A 123 1.80 5.07 13.94
CA TYR A 123 2.04 5.25 15.38
C TYR A 123 3.47 5.72 15.66
N TYR A 124 4.49 5.14 15.03
CA TYR A 124 5.89 5.56 15.21
C TYR A 124 6.10 7.01 14.79
N VAL A 125 5.57 7.41 13.66
CA VAL A 125 5.69 8.80 13.19
C VAL A 125 4.91 9.75 14.11
N TYR A 126 3.73 9.36 14.57
CA TYR A 126 2.97 10.14 15.55
C TYR A 126 3.76 10.37 16.85
N VAL A 127 4.34 9.32 17.42
CA VAL A 127 5.16 9.41 18.65
C VAL A 127 6.38 10.28 18.43
N LEU A 128 7.08 10.13 17.29
CA LEU A 128 8.23 10.95 16.95
C LEU A 128 7.87 12.43 16.88
N ILE A 129 6.81 12.77 16.18
CA ILE A 129 6.38 14.18 16.01
C ILE A 129 5.91 14.78 17.33
N ARG A 130 5.22 13.99 18.16
CA ARG A 130 4.57 14.48 19.40
C ARG A 130 5.48 14.54 20.60
N PHE A 131 6.39 13.57 20.74
CA PHE A 131 7.13 13.34 21.98
C PHE A 131 8.65 13.40 21.84
N SER A 132 9.20 13.75 20.68
CA SER A 132 10.64 13.90 20.49
C SER A 132 11.01 15.25 19.89
N ASP A 133 12.24 15.69 20.17
CA ASP A 133 12.81 16.96 19.66
C ASP A 133 13.47 16.76 18.29
N ILE A 134 12.70 16.23 17.34
CA ILE A 134 13.19 16.05 15.98
C ILE A 134 13.21 17.37 15.22
N LYS A 135 14.19 17.53 14.34
CA LYS A 135 14.36 18.73 13.49
C LYS A 135 13.22 18.84 12.49
N ILE A 136 12.96 20.07 12.05
CA ILE A 136 11.88 20.32 11.07
C ILE A 136 12.09 19.58 9.76
N ASP A 137 13.34 19.45 9.31
CA ASP A 137 13.67 18.72 8.08
C ASP A 137 13.34 17.21 8.21
N GLU A 138 13.56 16.63 9.39
CA GLU A 138 13.23 15.25 9.69
C GLU A 138 11.70 15.04 9.79
N LYS A 139 10.96 16.01 10.35
CA LYS A 139 9.48 15.99 10.34
C LYS A 139 8.93 15.97 8.92
N ILE A 140 9.47 16.81 8.06
CA ILE A 140 9.09 16.87 6.64
C ILE A 140 9.39 15.52 5.97
N PHE A 141 10.56 14.95 6.23
CA PHE A 141 10.95 13.66 5.66
C PHE A 141 10.03 12.52 6.13
N LEU A 142 9.71 12.45 7.43
CA LEU A 142 8.76 11.48 7.98
C LEU A 142 7.36 11.63 7.37
N PHE A 143 6.91 12.87 7.14
CA PHE A 143 5.65 13.12 6.46
C PHE A 143 5.66 12.59 5.02
N LEU A 144 6.77 12.79 4.28
CA LEU A 144 6.93 12.24 2.94
C LEU A 144 6.93 10.71 2.93
N LEU A 145 7.58 10.07 3.92
CA LEU A 145 7.54 8.62 4.07
C LEU A 145 6.12 8.10 4.34
N LEU A 146 5.34 8.78 5.21
CA LEU A 146 3.94 8.43 5.42
C LEU A 146 3.09 8.64 4.16
N THR A 147 3.34 9.69 3.40
CA THR A 147 2.65 9.92 2.12
C THR A 147 2.94 8.79 1.14
N ALA A 148 4.21 8.38 1.01
CA ALA A 148 4.60 7.25 0.17
C ALA A 148 3.96 5.93 0.63
N LEU A 149 3.89 5.69 1.94
CA LEU A 149 3.20 4.54 2.53
C LEU A 149 1.69 4.59 2.26
N GLY A 150 1.08 5.78 2.31
CA GLY A 150 -0.32 5.99 1.96
C GLY A 150 -0.61 5.65 0.49
N ILE A 151 0.27 6.09 -0.42
CA ILE A 151 0.17 5.75 -1.85
C ILE A 151 0.27 4.23 -2.04
N TYR A 152 1.23 3.57 -1.38
CA TYR A 152 1.33 2.12 -1.40
C TYR A 152 0.05 1.46 -0.86
N SER A 153 -0.53 1.96 0.23
CA SER A 153 -1.77 1.42 0.81
C SER A 153 -2.95 1.52 -0.15
N VAL A 154 -3.05 2.62 -0.91
CA VAL A 154 -4.06 2.77 -1.96
C VAL A 154 -3.84 1.76 -3.08
N ASP A 155 -2.59 1.59 -3.55
CA ASP A 155 -2.25 0.58 -4.56
C ASP A 155 -2.56 -0.84 -4.04
N ALA A 156 -2.27 -1.13 -2.76
CA ALA A 156 -2.56 -2.41 -2.12
C ALA A 156 -4.05 -2.73 -1.98
N ASN A 157 -4.92 -1.72 -2.04
CA ASN A 157 -6.39 -1.92 -2.06
C ASN A 157 -6.99 -1.98 -3.46
N LEU A 158 -6.24 -1.59 -4.48
CA LEU A 158 -6.74 -1.54 -5.86
C LEU A 158 -6.04 -2.54 -6.79
N ASN A 159 -4.91 -3.05 -6.36
CA ASN A 159 -4.04 -3.94 -7.12
C ASN A 159 -3.44 -5.02 -6.21
N PHE A 160 -2.23 -5.49 -6.56
CA PHE A 160 -1.48 -6.53 -5.83
C PHE A 160 0.01 -6.18 -5.74
N PRO A 161 0.39 -5.06 -5.11
CA PRO A 161 1.79 -4.62 -5.02
C PRO A 161 2.68 -5.60 -4.24
N ILE A 162 2.13 -6.39 -3.31
CA ILE A 162 2.87 -7.45 -2.60
C ILE A 162 3.45 -8.52 -3.54
N ALA A 163 2.82 -8.74 -4.69
CA ALA A 163 3.30 -9.66 -5.70
C ALA A 163 4.34 -9.03 -6.65
N ARG A 164 4.70 -7.75 -6.46
CA ARG A 164 5.65 -7.00 -7.29
C ARG A 164 6.95 -6.74 -6.51
N PRO A 165 8.03 -7.52 -6.71
CA PRO A 165 9.25 -7.41 -5.91
C PRO A 165 9.84 -5.99 -5.86
N GLN A 166 9.79 -5.23 -6.96
CA GLN A 166 10.33 -3.88 -7.04
C GLN A 166 9.60 -2.92 -6.10
N VAL A 167 8.26 -3.03 -6.02
CA VAL A 167 7.41 -2.20 -5.16
C VAL A 167 7.59 -2.62 -3.70
N LEU A 168 7.70 -3.92 -3.45
CA LEU A 168 7.91 -4.47 -2.11
C LEU A 168 9.23 -4.02 -1.51
N VAL A 169 10.32 -3.93 -2.29
CA VAL A 169 11.61 -3.39 -1.83
C VAL A 169 11.46 -1.94 -1.38
N VAL A 170 10.79 -1.09 -2.16
CA VAL A 170 10.57 0.31 -1.80
C VAL A 170 9.74 0.42 -0.53
N TRP A 171 8.67 -0.38 -0.40
CA TRP A 171 7.86 -0.45 0.81
C TRP A 171 8.69 -0.86 2.04
N ALA A 172 9.52 -1.89 1.92
CA ALA A 172 10.40 -2.35 3.00
C ALA A 172 11.41 -1.26 3.41
N MET A 173 11.95 -0.51 2.45
CA MET A 173 12.84 0.63 2.73
C MET A 173 12.12 1.74 3.51
N ILE A 174 10.87 2.09 3.13
CA ILE A 174 10.06 3.08 3.85
C ILE A 174 9.85 2.62 5.30
N MET A 175 9.47 1.36 5.51
CA MET A 175 9.27 0.78 6.83
C MET A 175 10.55 0.79 7.67
N ALA A 176 11.69 0.42 7.07
CA ALA A 176 13.00 0.42 7.73
C ALA A 176 13.42 1.83 8.16
N LEU A 177 13.21 2.85 7.30
CA LEU A 177 13.51 4.24 7.62
C LEU A 177 12.65 4.75 8.79
N ILE A 178 11.34 4.54 8.76
CA ILE A 178 10.44 4.97 9.85
C ILE A 178 10.85 4.29 11.16
N THR A 179 11.09 2.99 11.14
CA THR A 179 11.51 2.23 12.33
C THR A 179 12.88 2.68 12.84
N GLY A 180 13.83 2.95 11.94
CA GLY A 180 15.16 3.45 12.29
C GLY A 180 15.10 4.82 12.98
N PHE A 181 14.28 5.74 12.49
CA PHE A 181 14.03 7.01 13.16
C PHE A 181 13.43 6.81 14.56
N TYR A 182 12.42 5.94 14.69
CA TYR A 182 11.81 5.66 15.98
C TYR A 182 12.81 5.09 16.99
N GLN A 183 13.61 4.11 16.59
CA GLN A 183 14.63 3.51 17.45
C GLN A 183 15.69 4.52 17.88
N ASN A 184 16.14 5.38 16.96
CA ASN A 184 17.16 6.38 17.25
C ASN A 184 16.70 7.44 18.25
N TYR A 185 15.46 7.90 18.16
CA TYR A 185 14.96 8.99 18.99
C TYR A 185 14.27 8.53 20.29
N ILE A 186 13.58 7.41 20.26
CA ILE A 186 12.79 6.91 21.38
C ILE A 186 13.43 5.70 22.05
N GLY A 187 13.91 4.73 21.26
CA GLY A 187 14.54 3.51 21.77
C GLY A 187 15.80 3.81 22.60
N LEU A 188 16.65 4.72 22.14
CA LEU A 188 17.86 5.14 22.88
C LEU A 188 17.50 5.84 24.20
N LYS A 189 16.49 6.70 24.21
CA LYS A 189 16.03 7.38 25.44
C LYS A 189 15.48 6.37 26.47
N LEU A 190 14.73 5.40 26.02
CA LEU A 190 14.18 4.33 26.88
C LEU A 190 15.30 3.47 27.46
N PHE A 191 16.28 3.09 26.64
CA PHE A 191 17.43 2.32 27.10
C PHE A 191 18.23 3.07 28.18
N LEU A 192 18.50 4.35 27.99
CA LEU A 192 19.22 5.18 28.97
C LEU A 192 18.43 5.38 30.25
N SER A 193 17.10 5.49 30.19
CA SER A 193 16.25 5.67 31.39
C SER A 193 16.08 4.39 32.23
N LEU A 194 16.38 3.22 31.67
CA LEU A 194 16.33 1.94 32.39
C LEU A 194 17.67 1.54 33.02
N HIS A 195 18.76 2.23 32.65
CA HIS A 195 20.12 1.91 33.11
C HIS A 195 20.78 3.04 33.92
N LEU A 196 20.05 4.14 34.20
CA LEU A 196 20.37 5.21 35.13
C LEU A 196 19.40 5.20 36.30
#